data_18e66542cc304557280c8e473bb60c28
#
_entry.id   18e66542cc304557280c8e473bb60c28
#
_cell.length_a   1.000
_cell.length_b   1.000
_cell.length_c   1.000
_cell.angle_alpha   90.00
_cell.angle_beta   90.00
_cell.angle_gamma   90.00
#
_symmetry.space_group_name_H-M   'P 1'
#
loop_
_entity.id
_entity.type
_entity.pdbx_description
1 polymer ?
#
loop_
_entity_poly.entity_id
_entity_poly.type
_entity_poly.pdbx_seq_one_letter_code
_entity_poly.pdbx_strand_id
1 'polypeptide(L)'
;MKNQILFIILLISMLQNASAQYFSGDYENLQKYTVIDSAYLKCSYKLTYLKYALNPNAKSTDLQILLVGKAISKYYSQYKLDYCNFIVDYLKKAHDTYPNIKEEGAWSYEVYKNYPQGKETVTDIASMLQGNFVYEEDLPIFEWKISTEKQTILSYNCQKATVSFRGRDFIAWFAPDIPVPNGPWKFGGLPGLILKLSDSNNNFVFECQGLEQLKNKEAIRFYKLEYTKISRKELNNLYQKIHDDYAAYQVATTGRGVYMIDPKTKKNTYVEHSFGKIPYNPIELE
;
A
#
# COMPACT_ATOMS: atom_id res chain seq x y z
N MET A 1 -20.10 -18.66 -16.27
CA MET A 1 -19.70 -17.30 -15.86
C MET A 1 -20.08 -16.97 -14.41
N LYS A 2 -21.34 -17.06 -13.94
CA LYS A 2 -21.70 -16.81 -12.52
C LYS A 2 -20.92 -17.67 -11.53
N ASN A 3 -20.65 -18.93 -11.84
CA ASN A 3 -19.90 -19.83 -10.95
C ASN A 3 -18.40 -19.49 -10.87
N GLN A 4 -17.80 -18.96 -11.91
CA GLN A 4 -16.40 -18.56 -11.92
C GLN A 4 -16.18 -17.28 -11.07
N ILE A 5 -17.11 -16.34 -11.13
CA ILE A 5 -17.05 -15.09 -10.32
C ILE A 5 -17.21 -15.40 -8.82
N LEU A 6 -18.11 -16.31 -8.49
CA LEU A 6 -18.30 -16.76 -7.11
C LEU A 6 -17.06 -17.50 -6.58
N PHE A 7 -16.38 -18.27 -7.43
CA PHE A 7 -15.14 -18.97 -7.11
C PHE A 7 -13.96 -18.02 -6.88
N ILE A 8 -13.85 -16.96 -7.69
CA ILE A 8 -12.80 -15.93 -7.51
C ILE A 8 -13.01 -15.15 -6.22
N ILE A 9 -14.24 -14.83 -5.84
CA ILE A 9 -14.57 -14.18 -4.56
C ILE A 9 -14.21 -15.10 -3.38
N LEU A 10 -14.42 -16.40 -3.50
CA LEU A 10 -14.07 -17.38 -2.45
C LEU A 10 -12.55 -17.54 -2.32
N LEU A 11 -11.82 -17.56 -3.43
CA LEU A 11 -10.35 -17.61 -3.42
C LEU A 11 -9.77 -16.36 -2.76
N ILE A 12 -10.33 -15.18 -3.04
CA ILE A 12 -9.93 -13.90 -2.42
C ILE A 12 -10.18 -13.92 -0.90
N SER A 13 -11.28 -14.50 -0.43
CA SER A 13 -11.56 -14.62 1.02
C SER A 13 -10.62 -15.60 1.72
N MET A 14 -10.11 -16.62 1.01
CA MET A 14 -9.12 -17.57 1.55
C MET A 14 -7.69 -17.01 1.54
N LEU A 15 -7.35 -16.14 0.58
CA LEU A 15 -6.10 -15.39 0.57
C LEU A 15 -5.93 -14.56 1.85
N GLN A 16 -7.03 -14.05 2.40
CA GLN A 16 -7.04 -13.27 3.64
C GLN A 16 -6.85 -14.13 4.89
N ASN A 17 -7.33 -15.37 4.91
CA ASN A 17 -7.22 -16.26 6.07
C ASN A 17 -5.86 -16.99 6.16
N ALA A 18 -5.17 -17.21 5.04
CA ALA A 18 -3.85 -17.83 5.02
C ALA A 18 -2.75 -16.90 5.53
N SER A 19 -2.92 -15.60 5.38
CA SER A 19 -1.91 -14.60 5.78
C SER A 19 -1.70 -14.50 7.29
N ALA A 20 -2.69 -14.83 8.10
CA ALA A 20 -2.59 -14.73 9.56
C ALA A 20 -1.63 -15.75 10.20
N GLN A 21 -1.33 -16.86 9.53
CA GLN A 21 -0.52 -17.94 10.08
C GLN A 21 0.99 -17.80 9.91
N TYR A 22 1.49 -16.83 9.13
CA TYR A 22 2.87 -16.85 8.63
C TYR A 22 3.83 -15.79 9.20
N PHE A 23 3.36 -14.86 10.00
CA PHE A 23 4.17 -13.72 10.45
C PHE A 23 4.64 -13.77 11.91
N SER A 24 4.95 -14.95 12.46
CA SER A 24 5.31 -15.06 13.88
C SER A 24 6.68 -14.44 14.23
N GLY A 25 7.59 -14.28 13.26
CA GLY A 25 8.95 -13.82 13.56
C GLY A 25 9.19 -12.32 13.50
N ASP A 26 8.46 -11.59 12.64
CA ASP A 26 8.81 -10.21 12.30
C ASP A 26 8.01 -9.12 13.04
N TYR A 27 6.83 -9.45 13.58
CA TYR A 27 6.01 -8.44 14.27
C TYR A 27 6.66 -7.89 15.55
N GLU A 28 7.42 -8.69 16.29
CA GLU A 28 8.20 -8.20 17.43
C GLU A 28 9.23 -7.16 17.01
N ASN A 29 9.76 -7.26 15.80
CA ASN A 29 10.71 -6.31 15.26
C ASN A 29 10.10 -4.97 14.84
N LEU A 30 8.76 -4.88 14.67
CA LEU A 30 8.06 -3.60 14.46
C LEU A 30 8.19 -2.64 15.64
N GLN A 31 8.64 -3.11 16.80
CA GLN A 31 8.97 -2.25 17.94
C GLN A 31 10.40 -1.69 17.87
N LYS A 32 11.24 -2.25 17.00
CA LYS A 32 12.61 -1.79 16.78
C LYS A 32 12.63 -0.83 15.60
N TYR A 33 12.91 0.42 15.85
CA TYR A 33 12.96 1.45 14.82
C TYR A 33 14.09 2.45 15.07
N THR A 34 14.45 3.16 14.02
CA THR A 34 15.26 4.38 14.12
C THR A 34 14.35 5.58 13.84
N VAL A 35 14.44 6.62 14.68
CA VAL A 35 13.82 7.91 14.36
C VAL A 35 14.71 8.62 13.36
N ILE A 36 14.18 8.88 12.16
CA ILE A 36 14.93 9.46 11.05
C ILE A 36 14.61 10.94 10.81
N ASP A 37 13.45 11.41 11.28
CA ASP A 37 13.03 12.82 11.30
C ASP A 37 11.85 13.00 12.26
N SER A 38 11.32 14.23 12.37
CA SER A 38 10.16 14.58 13.17
C SER A 38 9.16 15.36 12.33
N ALA A 39 7.96 14.84 12.18
CA ALA A 39 6.91 15.45 11.39
C ALA A 39 6.32 16.67 12.10
N TYR A 40 6.06 17.73 11.33
CA TYR A 40 5.34 18.93 11.74
C TYR A 40 3.95 19.05 11.10
N LEU A 41 3.70 18.28 10.01
CA LEU A 41 2.42 18.22 9.32
C LEU A 41 2.03 16.75 9.10
N LYS A 42 0.77 16.45 9.34
CA LYS A 42 0.14 15.15 9.08
C LYS A 42 -1.03 15.34 8.14
N CYS A 43 -1.05 14.56 7.06
CA CYS A 43 -2.13 14.56 6.09
C CYS A 43 -2.74 13.17 6.04
N SER A 44 -4.06 13.08 6.14
CA SER A 44 -4.80 11.83 6.00
C SER A 44 -5.44 11.78 4.63
N TYR A 45 -5.22 10.70 3.89
CA TYR A 45 -5.81 10.47 2.58
C TYR A 45 -6.68 9.23 2.58
N LYS A 46 -7.86 9.33 2.00
CA LYS A 46 -8.62 8.16 1.58
C LYS A 46 -8.06 7.72 0.23
N LEU A 47 -7.48 6.53 0.17
CA LEU A 47 -7.17 5.86 -1.07
C LEU A 47 -8.36 4.99 -1.45
N THR A 48 -8.89 5.17 -2.66
CA THR A 48 -9.81 4.24 -3.31
C THR A 48 -9.10 3.65 -4.50
N TYR A 49 -8.98 2.33 -4.56
CA TYR A 49 -8.22 1.69 -5.61
C TYR A 49 -8.85 0.41 -6.11
N LEU A 50 -8.62 0.13 -7.40
CA LEU A 50 -9.05 -1.10 -8.06
C LEU A 50 -7.94 -2.13 -7.90
N LYS A 51 -8.10 -3.04 -6.94
CA LYS A 51 -7.11 -4.08 -6.68
C LYS A 51 -6.97 -5.07 -7.84
N TYR A 52 -8.08 -5.37 -8.51
CA TYR A 52 -8.15 -6.35 -9.59
C TYR A 52 -8.86 -5.76 -10.80
N ALA A 53 -8.19 -5.77 -11.95
CA ALA A 53 -8.72 -5.16 -13.19
C ALA A 53 -9.98 -5.84 -13.77
N LEU A 54 -10.34 -7.04 -13.29
CA LEU A 54 -11.49 -7.80 -13.79
C LEU A 54 -12.87 -7.26 -13.36
N ASN A 55 -12.92 -6.52 -12.28
CA ASN A 55 -14.19 -6.01 -11.76
C ASN A 55 -14.05 -4.53 -11.40
N PRO A 56 -14.35 -3.62 -12.32
CA PRO A 56 -14.21 -2.17 -12.10
C PRO A 56 -15.08 -1.63 -10.96
N ASN A 57 -16.07 -2.40 -10.50
CA ASN A 57 -16.93 -2.02 -9.37
C ASN A 57 -16.38 -2.51 -8.02
N ALA A 58 -15.41 -3.44 -8.01
CA ALA A 58 -14.81 -3.95 -6.77
C ALA A 58 -13.59 -3.10 -6.37
N LYS A 59 -13.86 -1.89 -5.88
CA LYS A 59 -12.84 -1.01 -5.34
C LYS A 59 -12.64 -1.26 -3.86
N SER A 60 -11.39 -1.28 -3.44
CA SER A 60 -10.98 -1.28 -2.04
C SER A 60 -10.68 0.14 -1.58
N THR A 61 -10.78 0.36 -0.27
CA THR A 61 -10.41 1.64 0.34
C THR A 61 -9.37 1.43 1.42
N ASP A 62 -8.51 2.42 1.60
CA ASP A 62 -7.49 2.44 2.65
C ASP A 62 -7.31 3.85 3.20
N LEU A 63 -6.97 3.94 4.48
CA LEU A 63 -6.59 5.19 5.12
C LEU A 63 -5.07 5.33 5.07
N GLN A 64 -4.62 6.30 4.30
CA GLN A 64 -3.20 6.57 4.09
C GLN A 64 -2.77 7.83 4.86
N ILE A 65 -1.60 7.79 5.46
CA ILE A 65 -1.02 8.91 6.20
C ILE A 65 0.25 9.39 5.52
N LEU A 66 0.35 10.69 5.33
CA LEU A 66 1.58 11.38 4.97
C LEU A 66 2.06 12.19 6.20
N LEU A 67 3.21 11.82 6.72
CA LEU A 67 3.96 12.60 7.71
C LEU A 67 5.01 13.43 6.99
N VAL A 68 4.98 14.75 7.18
CA VAL A 68 5.97 15.67 6.60
C VAL A 68 6.89 16.17 7.70
N GLY A 69 8.15 15.79 7.64
CA GLY A 69 9.22 16.26 8.49
C GLY A 69 10.00 17.41 7.88
N LYS A 70 11.08 17.80 8.53
CA LYS A 70 11.94 18.90 8.05
C LYS A 70 12.70 18.53 6.77
N ALA A 71 13.20 17.31 6.70
CA ALA A 71 13.98 16.81 5.57
C ALA A 71 13.35 15.59 4.91
N ILE A 72 12.68 14.75 5.69
CA ILE A 72 12.15 13.46 5.27
C ILE A 72 10.63 13.49 5.40
N SER A 73 9.92 12.83 4.49
CA SER A 73 8.52 12.51 4.70
C SER A 73 8.26 11.01 4.58
N LYS A 74 7.25 10.53 5.30
CA LYS A 74 6.81 9.14 5.29
C LYS A 74 5.36 9.05 4.85
N TYR A 75 5.06 8.13 3.93
CA TYR A 75 3.71 7.79 3.49
C TYR A 75 3.43 6.31 3.78
N TYR A 76 2.30 6.00 4.41
CA TYR A 76 1.98 4.63 4.84
C TYR A 76 0.49 4.40 5.04
N SER A 77 0.05 3.13 5.08
CA SER A 77 -1.30 2.73 5.44
C SER A 77 -1.50 2.74 6.95
N GLN A 78 -2.49 3.50 7.43
CA GLN A 78 -2.87 3.48 8.85
C GLN A 78 -3.47 2.12 9.24
N TYR A 79 -4.31 1.55 8.37
CA TYR A 79 -4.91 0.23 8.64
C TYR A 79 -3.85 -0.86 8.75
N LYS A 80 -2.79 -0.81 7.92
CA LYS A 80 -1.67 -1.75 8.03
C LYS A 80 -0.92 -1.59 9.34
N LEU A 81 -0.63 -0.36 9.74
CA LEU A 81 0.05 -0.07 11.00
C LEU A 81 -0.78 -0.54 12.21
N ASP A 82 -2.08 -0.26 12.21
CA ASP A 82 -3.00 -0.68 13.27
C ASP A 82 -3.08 -2.21 13.37
N TYR A 83 -3.15 -2.88 12.22
CA TYR A 83 -3.11 -4.34 12.15
C TYR A 83 -1.80 -4.91 12.72
N CYS A 84 -0.66 -4.37 12.32
CA CYS A 84 0.64 -4.79 12.84
C CYS A 84 0.75 -4.60 14.35
N ASN A 85 0.33 -3.44 14.87
CA ASN A 85 0.31 -3.16 16.31
C ASN A 85 -0.60 -4.12 17.06
N PHE A 86 -1.79 -4.38 16.51
CA PHE A 86 -2.72 -5.35 17.08
C PHE A 86 -2.10 -6.75 17.17
N ILE A 87 -1.46 -7.24 16.11
CA ILE A 87 -0.80 -8.57 16.13
C ILE A 87 0.32 -8.61 17.17
N VAL A 88 1.14 -7.57 17.28
CA VAL A 88 2.19 -7.48 18.32
C VAL A 88 1.58 -7.60 19.72
N ASP A 89 0.51 -6.86 20.00
CA ASP A 89 -0.15 -6.87 21.31
C ASP A 89 -0.85 -8.21 21.60
N TYR A 90 -1.39 -8.83 20.55
CA TYR A 90 -2.03 -10.15 20.65
C TYR A 90 -1.01 -11.23 21.00
N LEU A 91 0.12 -11.27 20.29
CA LEU A 91 1.19 -12.24 20.54
C LEU A 91 1.80 -12.11 21.94
N LYS A 92 1.95 -10.87 22.45
CA LYS A 92 2.44 -10.64 23.81
C LYS A 92 1.55 -11.25 24.90
N LYS A 93 0.26 -11.42 24.60
CA LYS A 93 -0.71 -12.00 25.55
C LYS A 93 -0.73 -13.53 25.54
N ALA A 94 0.25 -14.18 24.89
CA ALA A 94 0.44 -15.64 24.84
C ALA A 94 -0.81 -16.40 24.36
N HIS A 95 -1.42 -15.93 23.28
CA HIS A 95 -2.50 -16.67 22.63
C HIS A 95 -1.94 -17.78 21.75
N ASP A 96 -2.47 -19.00 21.87
CA ASP A 96 -2.05 -20.17 21.09
C ASP A 96 -2.53 -20.15 19.62
N THR A 97 -3.41 -19.22 19.27
CA THR A 97 -3.98 -19.10 17.94
C THR A 97 -3.99 -17.65 17.47
N TYR A 98 -3.76 -17.44 16.16
CA TYR A 98 -3.88 -16.11 15.56
C TYR A 98 -5.35 -15.70 15.44
N PRO A 99 -5.65 -14.42 15.69
CA PRO A 99 -7.01 -13.93 15.53
C PRO A 99 -7.38 -13.91 14.05
N ASN A 100 -8.61 -14.30 13.75
CA ASN A 100 -9.16 -14.18 12.41
C ASN A 100 -9.57 -12.72 12.14
N ILE A 101 -8.60 -11.88 11.81
CA ILE A 101 -8.84 -10.47 11.47
C ILE A 101 -8.69 -10.30 9.98
N LYS A 102 -9.67 -9.65 9.40
CA LYS A 102 -9.60 -9.24 8.01
C LYS A 102 -8.68 -8.02 7.89
N GLU A 103 -7.58 -8.19 7.20
CA GLU A 103 -6.75 -7.10 6.69
C GLU A 103 -7.47 -6.49 5.47
N GLU A 104 -8.56 -5.74 5.70
CA GLU A 104 -9.34 -5.15 4.62
C GLU A 104 -8.63 -3.95 4.04
N GLY A 105 -8.23 -4.06 2.77
CA GLY A 105 -7.83 -2.92 1.94
C GLY A 105 -6.47 -2.30 2.20
N ALA A 106 -5.73 -2.77 3.23
CA ALA A 106 -4.47 -2.14 3.61
C ALA A 106 -3.35 -2.35 2.56
N TRP A 107 -2.74 -1.25 2.13
CA TRP A 107 -1.50 -1.30 1.36
C TRP A 107 -0.33 -1.68 2.25
N SER A 108 0.50 -2.59 1.76
CA SER A 108 1.68 -3.07 2.49
C SER A 108 2.89 -2.13 2.40
N TYR A 109 2.83 -1.16 1.51
CA TYR A 109 3.94 -0.26 1.21
C TYR A 109 4.06 0.90 2.20
N GLU A 110 5.31 1.23 2.57
CA GLU A 110 5.69 2.51 3.15
C GLU A 110 6.68 3.21 2.22
N VAL A 111 6.51 4.51 2.01
CA VAL A 111 7.41 5.33 1.18
C VAL A 111 8.09 6.38 2.04
N TYR A 112 9.41 6.39 2.03
CA TYR A 112 10.25 7.37 2.73
C TYR A 112 10.91 8.25 1.69
N LYS A 113 10.40 9.47 1.51
CA LYS A 113 10.92 10.44 0.55
C LYS A 113 12.11 11.17 1.14
N ASN A 114 13.17 11.32 0.34
CA ASN A 114 14.45 11.90 0.72
C ASN A 114 15.20 11.11 1.84
N TYR A 115 15.02 9.80 1.84
CA TYR A 115 15.74 8.89 2.74
C TYR A 115 16.21 7.65 1.98
N PRO A 116 17.56 7.47 1.84
CA PRO A 116 18.63 8.43 2.13
C PRO A 116 18.47 9.74 1.37
N GLN A 117 19.23 10.77 1.75
CA GLN A 117 19.15 12.07 1.09
C GLN A 117 19.28 11.95 -0.44
N GLY A 118 18.37 12.59 -1.18
CA GLY A 118 18.30 12.54 -2.64
C GLY A 118 17.63 11.30 -3.20
N LYS A 119 17.20 10.35 -2.36
CA LYS A 119 16.53 9.11 -2.75
C LYS A 119 15.17 8.94 -2.09
N GLU A 120 14.40 8.01 -2.59
CA GLU A 120 13.27 7.45 -1.86
C GLU A 120 13.53 5.97 -1.54
N THR A 121 13.19 5.57 -0.32
CA THR A 121 13.15 4.17 0.10
C THR A 121 11.71 3.72 0.16
N VAL A 122 11.43 2.58 -0.44
CA VAL A 122 10.13 1.92 -0.35
C VAL A 122 10.31 0.59 0.37
N THR A 123 9.54 0.40 1.44
CA THR A 123 9.44 -0.89 2.11
C THR A 123 8.08 -1.52 1.82
N ASP A 124 8.07 -2.84 1.72
CA ASP A 124 6.86 -3.62 1.54
C ASP A 124 6.83 -4.76 2.57
N ILE A 125 5.91 -4.68 3.51
CA ILE A 125 5.66 -5.70 4.52
C ILE A 125 4.51 -6.57 4.02
N ALA A 126 4.82 -7.38 2.99
CA ALA A 126 3.81 -8.11 2.25
C ALA A 126 3.54 -9.48 2.86
N SER A 127 2.41 -9.63 3.51
CA SER A 127 1.93 -10.94 3.99
C SER A 127 1.79 -11.97 2.87
N MET A 128 1.39 -11.54 1.68
CA MET A 128 1.23 -12.41 0.51
C MET A 128 2.57 -12.92 -0.05
N LEU A 129 3.63 -12.13 0.04
CA LEU A 129 4.98 -12.47 -0.44
C LEU A 129 5.82 -13.22 0.60
N GLN A 130 5.33 -13.33 1.83
CA GLN A 130 5.99 -13.98 2.98
C GLN A 130 7.38 -13.42 3.26
N GLY A 131 7.51 -12.10 3.19
CA GLY A 131 8.77 -11.43 3.46
C GLY A 131 8.61 -9.93 3.52
N ASN A 132 9.65 -9.29 4.04
CA ASN A 132 9.77 -7.85 4.03
C ASN A 132 10.75 -7.47 2.93
N PHE A 133 10.36 -6.57 2.07
CA PHE A 133 11.18 -6.14 0.94
C PHE A 133 11.51 -4.66 1.07
N VAL A 134 12.67 -4.28 0.55
CA VAL A 134 13.09 -2.88 0.48
C VAL A 134 13.78 -2.60 -0.84
N TYR A 135 13.45 -1.46 -1.44
CA TYR A 135 14.20 -0.90 -2.56
C TYR A 135 14.41 0.59 -2.41
N GLU A 136 15.45 1.08 -3.03
CA GLU A 136 15.79 2.49 -3.10
C GLU A 136 15.83 2.93 -4.56
N GLU A 137 15.29 4.11 -4.82
CA GLU A 137 15.32 4.75 -6.15
C GLU A 137 15.72 6.22 -5.97
N ASP A 138 16.18 6.86 -7.05
CA ASP A 138 16.32 8.30 -7.05
C ASP A 138 14.95 8.96 -6.90
N LEU A 139 14.90 10.10 -6.21
CA LEU A 139 13.65 10.86 -6.08
C LEU A 139 13.10 11.15 -7.47
N PRO A 140 11.83 10.83 -7.75
CA PRO A 140 11.25 11.05 -9.04
C PRO A 140 11.15 12.56 -9.34
N ILE A 141 11.54 12.92 -10.57
CA ILE A 141 11.34 14.25 -11.11
C ILE A 141 10.07 14.22 -11.95
N PHE A 142 9.11 15.08 -11.59
CA PHE A 142 7.82 15.15 -12.26
C PHE A 142 7.76 16.36 -13.19
N GLU A 143 7.51 16.12 -14.47
CA GLU A 143 7.26 17.16 -15.47
C GLU A 143 5.79 17.59 -15.47
N TRP A 144 5.36 18.25 -14.38
CA TRP A 144 3.99 18.70 -14.21
C TRP A 144 3.55 19.73 -15.25
N LYS A 145 2.42 19.50 -15.87
CA LYS A 145 1.71 20.47 -16.71
C LYS A 145 0.61 21.11 -15.86
N ILE A 146 0.86 22.31 -15.37
CA ILE A 146 -0.10 23.06 -14.54
C ILE A 146 -1.09 23.78 -15.45
N SER A 147 -2.39 23.61 -15.17
CA SER A 147 -3.49 24.26 -15.89
C SER A 147 -4.07 25.44 -15.11
N THR A 148 -4.96 26.21 -15.73
CA THR A 148 -5.70 27.31 -15.08
C THR A 148 -6.94 26.82 -14.35
N GLU A 149 -7.30 25.55 -14.47
CA GLU A 149 -8.46 24.96 -13.82
C GLU A 149 -8.30 24.97 -12.30
N LYS A 150 -9.36 25.36 -11.60
CA LYS A 150 -9.40 25.45 -10.13
C LYS A 150 -10.61 24.72 -9.57
N GLN A 151 -10.46 24.17 -8.37
CA GLN A 151 -11.57 23.64 -7.56
C GLN A 151 -11.26 23.82 -6.07
N THR A 152 -12.27 23.80 -5.24
CA THR A 152 -12.12 23.86 -3.78
C THR A 152 -12.10 22.46 -3.20
N ILE A 153 -11.06 22.13 -2.41
CA ILE A 153 -10.94 20.88 -1.65
C ILE A 153 -10.57 21.24 -0.21
N LEU A 154 -11.31 20.75 0.79
CA LEU A 154 -11.10 21.06 2.21
C LEU A 154 -10.96 22.56 2.49
N SER A 155 -11.75 23.39 1.82
CA SER A 155 -11.71 24.87 1.90
C SER A 155 -10.49 25.54 1.27
N TYR A 156 -9.59 24.80 0.63
CA TYR A 156 -8.43 25.35 -0.10
C TYR A 156 -8.73 25.49 -1.59
N ASN A 157 -8.27 26.59 -2.18
CA ASN A 157 -8.32 26.79 -3.63
C ASN A 157 -7.21 25.97 -4.28
N CYS A 158 -7.58 24.85 -4.89
CA CYS A 158 -6.63 23.95 -5.55
C CYS A 158 -6.55 24.25 -7.04
N GLN A 159 -5.36 24.09 -7.60
CA GLN A 159 -5.07 24.18 -9.02
C GLN A 159 -4.77 22.81 -9.58
N LYS A 160 -5.21 22.54 -10.82
CA LYS A 160 -5.00 21.28 -11.51
C LYS A 160 -3.61 21.20 -12.13
N ALA A 161 -3.01 20.03 -12.03
CA ALA A 161 -1.81 19.67 -12.79
C ALA A 161 -1.92 18.24 -13.30
N THR A 162 -1.22 17.93 -14.40
CA THR A 162 -1.18 16.59 -14.99
C THR A 162 0.25 16.15 -15.22
N VAL A 163 0.49 14.84 -15.14
CA VAL A 163 1.80 14.24 -15.42
C VAL A 163 1.63 12.80 -15.89
N SER A 164 2.50 12.35 -16.79
CA SER A 164 2.68 10.94 -17.08
C SER A 164 3.79 10.39 -16.20
N PHE A 165 3.52 9.32 -15.46
CA PHE A 165 4.48 8.70 -14.56
C PHE A 165 4.35 7.19 -14.61
N ARG A 166 5.43 6.52 -14.98
CA ARG A 166 5.56 5.04 -14.99
C ARG A 166 4.35 4.33 -15.61
N GLY A 167 4.05 4.72 -16.86
CA GLY A 167 3.01 4.08 -17.67
C GLY A 167 1.57 4.49 -17.35
N ARG A 168 1.36 5.49 -16.45
CA ARG A 168 0.05 6.06 -16.18
C ARG A 168 0.05 7.57 -16.29
N ASP A 169 -1.10 8.11 -16.72
CA ASP A 169 -1.36 9.56 -16.65
C ASP A 169 -2.09 9.87 -15.36
N PHE A 170 -1.60 10.89 -14.64
CA PHE A 170 -2.16 11.33 -13.37
C PHE A 170 -2.68 12.77 -13.45
N ILE A 171 -3.73 13.01 -12.70
CA ILE A 171 -4.34 14.32 -12.48
C ILE A 171 -4.19 14.64 -11.00
N ALA A 172 -3.51 15.74 -10.69
CA ALA A 172 -3.32 16.26 -9.34
C ALA A 172 -4.08 17.56 -9.15
N TRP A 173 -4.58 17.78 -7.95
CA TRP A 173 -5.10 19.05 -7.46
C TRP A 173 -4.29 19.43 -6.23
N PHE A 174 -3.51 20.50 -6.36
CA PHE A 174 -2.64 20.97 -5.31
C PHE A 174 -3.08 22.33 -4.78
N ALA A 175 -2.84 22.59 -3.50
CA ALA A 175 -3.18 23.83 -2.81
C ALA A 175 -1.94 24.72 -2.69
N PRO A 176 -1.82 25.82 -3.47
CA PRO A 176 -0.69 26.76 -3.34
C PRO A 176 -0.62 27.42 -1.97
N ASP A 177 -1.76 27.58 -1.29
CA ASP A 177 -1.85 28.15 0.06
C ASP A 177 -1.18 27.28 1.13
N ILE A 178 -0.85 26.01 0.79
CA ILE A 178 -0.08 25.11 1.63
C ILE A 178 1.27 24.87 0.95
N PRO A 179 2.31 25.69 1.23
CA PRO A 179 3.57 25.66 0.48
C PRO A 179 4.48 24.48 0.86
N VAL A 180 3.90 23.28 0.77
CA VAL A 180 4.55 22.00 1.02
C VAL A 180 4.56 21.20 -0.28
N PRO A 181 5.70 21.08 -1.00
CA PRO A 181 5.78 20.42 -2.31
C PRO A 181 5.73 18.90 -2.18
N ASN A 182 4.69 18.37 -1.55
CA ASN A 182 4.51 16.97 -1.23
C ASN A 182 3.10 16.47 -1.58
N GLY A 183 2.87 15.16 -1.47
CA GLY A 183 1.58 14.55 -1.79
C GLY A 183 1.55 13.06 -1.48
N PRO A 184 0.47 12.36 -1.83
CA PRO A 184 0.30 10.94 -1.56
C PRO A 184 1.28 10.11 -2.42
N TRP A 185 1.53 8.87 -1.96
CA TRP A 185 2.45 7.95 -2.59
C TRP A 185 3.81 8.60 -2.82
N LYS A 186 4.40 8.46 -4.00
CA LYS A 186 5.68 9.06 -4.40
C LYS A 186 5.55 10.50 -4.91
N PHE A 187 4.32 10.99 -5.13
CA PHE A 187 4.08 12.26 -5.80
C PHE A 187 4.44 13.47 -4.95
N GLY A 188 4.91 14.52 -5.63
CA GLY A 188 5.32 15.79 -5.04
C GLY A 188 5.83 16.76 -6.12
N GLY A 189 6.57 17.79 -5.71
CA GLY A 189 7.23 18.73 -6.63
C GLY A 189 6.33 19.83 -7.21
N LEU A 190 5.03 19.86 -6.90
CA LEU A 190 4.15 20.99 -7.21
C LEU A 190 4.37 22.14 -6.19
N PRO A 191 4.10 23.39 -6.54
CA PRO A 191 4.25 24.52 -5.62
C PRO A 191 3.09 24.58 -4.60
N GLY A 192 2.87 23.48 -3.89
CA GLY A 192 1.82 23.29 -2.88
C GLY A 192 1.52 21.83 -2.64
N LEU A 193 0.80 21.55 -1.54
CA LEU A 193 0.42 20.19 -1.15
C LEU A 193 -0.63 19.63 -2.11
N ILE A 194 -0.43 18.40 -2.58
CA ILE A 194 -1.39 17.68 -3.42
C ILE A 194 -2.51 17.17 -2.51
N LEU A 195 -3.72 17.74 -2.64
CA LEU A 195 -4.89 17.33 -1.87
C LEU A 195 -5.72 16.25 -2.54
N LYS A 196 -5.63 16.13 -3.88
CA LYS A 196 -6.25 15.04 -4.62
C LYS A 196 -5.34 14.60 -5.75
N LEU A 197 -5.25 13.30 -5.94
CA LEU A 197 -4.50 12.68 -7.04
C LEU A 197 -5.30 11.50 -7.57
N SER A 198 -5.42 11.35 -8.88
CA SER A 198 -5.98 10.15 -9.49
C SER A 198 -5.27 9.83 -10.79
N ASP A 199 -5.20 8.52 -11.14
CA ASP A 199 -4.88 8.16 -12.52
C ASP A 199 -6.08 8.46 -13.44
N SER A 200 -5.83 8.61 -14.74
CA SER A 200 -6.84 8.99 -15.74
C SER A 200 -8.04 8.03 -15.80
N ASN A 201 -7.83 6.76 -15.41
CA ASN A 201 -8.87 5.74 -15.39
C ASN A 201 -9.56 5.59 -14.03
N ASN A 202 -9.19 6.40 -13.02
CA ASN A 202 -9.67 6.29 -11.64
C ASN A 202 -9.49 4.90 -11.02
N ASN A 203 -8.44 4.18 -11.41
CA ASN A 203 -8.04 2.95 -10.76
C ASN A 203 -7.43 3.22 -9.38
N PHE A 204 -6.79 4.37 -9.22
CA PHE A 204 -6.22 4.87 -7.98
C PHE A 204 -6.68 6.31 -7.76
N VAL A 205 -7.38 6.56 -6.67
CA VAL A 205 -7.88 7.88 -6.30
C VAL A 205 -7.48 8.15 -4.86
N PHE A 206 -6.65 9.15 -4.65
CA PHE A 206 -6.21 9.63 -3.35
C PHE A 206 -6.92 10.97 -3.07
N GLU A 207 -7.66 11.05 -1.98
CA GLU A 207 -8.39 12.24 -1.57
C GLU A 207 -8.03 12.62 -0.14
N CYS A 208 -7.45 13.80 0.05
CA CYS A 208 -7.14 14.31 1.38
C CYS A 208 -8.43 14.48 2.18
N GLN A 209 -8.46 13.88 3.36
CA GLN A 209 -9.60 13.92 4.29
C GLN A 209 -9.34 14.84 5.47
N GLY A 210 -8.08 15.15 5.74
CA GLY A 210 -7.69 16.00 6.85
C GLY A 210 -6.24 16.41 6.82
N LEU A 211 -6.00 17.58 7.41
CA LEU A 211 -4.70 18.20 7.58
C LEU A 211 -4.55 18.59 9.05
N GLU A 212 -3.44 18.21 9.65
CA GLU A 212 -3.13 18.55 11.03
C GLU A 212 -1.74 19.12 11.13
N GLN A 213 -1.64 20.37 11.60
CA GLN A 213 -0.37 20.94 12.00
C GLN A 213 -0.04 20.45 13.41
N LEU A 214 0.98 19.60 13.51
CA LEU A 214 1.34 18.92 14.74
C LEU A 214 1.98 19.91 15.74
N LYS A 215 1.29 20.22 16.84
CA LYS A 215 1.84 21.01 17.96
C LYS A 215 3.00 20.27 18.62
N ASN A 216 2.82 18.97 18.84
CA ASN A 216 3.88 18.06 19.28
C ASN A 216 4.33 17.25 18.08
N LYS A 217 5.60 17.35 17.73
CA LYS A 217 6.16 16.65 16.58
C LYS A 217 6.01 15.14 16.73
N GLU A 218 5.53 14.48 15.67
CA GLU A 218 5.44 13.03 15.58
C GLU A 218 6.74 12.46 14.99
N ALA A 219 7.30 11.42 15.60
CA ALA A 219 8.53 10.80 15.10
C ALA A 219 8.29 10.07 13.78
N ILE A 220 9.10 10.36 12.76
CA ILE A 220 9.17 9.57 11.54
C ILE A 220 10.09 8.39 11.80
N ARG A 221 9.51 7.18 11.80
CA ARG A 221 10.18 5.94 12.18
C ARG A 221 10.46 5.09 10.97
N PHE A 222 11.70 4.61 10.88
CA PHE A 222 12.11 3.55 9.97
C PHE A 222 12.26 2.25 10.77
N TYR A 223 11.48 1.23 10.44
CA TYR A 223 11.45 -0.03 11.18
C TYR A 223 12.66 -0.90 10.83
N LYS A 224 13.23 -1.57 11.85
CA LYS A 224 14.40 -2.45 11.71
C LYS A 224 13.96 -3.90 11.50
N LEU A 225 13.29 -4.15 10.40
CA LEU A 225 12.94 -5.50 9.97
C LEU A 225 14.10 -6.13 9.20
N GLU A 226 14.07 -7.45 9.08
CA GLU A 226 14.94 -8.15 8.14
C GLU A 226 14.37 -7.95 6.73
N TYR A 227 14.98 -7.05 5.97
CA TYR A 227 14.54 -6.73 4.63
C TYR A 227 15.38 -7.48 3.57
N THR A 228 14.67 -8.09 2.63
CA THR A 228 15.28 -8.54 1.37
C THR A 228 15.40 -7.34 0.44
N LYS A 229 16.63 -6.99 0.06
CA LYS A 229 16.88 -5.95 -0.93
C LYS A 229 16.47 -6.45 -2.31
N ILE A 230 15.70 -5.67 -3.02
CA ILE A 230 15.12 -6.02 -4.32
C ILE A 230 15.00 -4.74 -5.17
N SER A 231 14.89 -4.86 -6.47
CA SER A 231 14.47 -3.74 -7.31
C SER A 231 12.95 -3.65 -7.38
N ARG A 232 12.41 -2.47 -7.69
CA ARG A 232 10.98 -2.28 -7.94
C ARG A 232 10.44 -3.26 -9.00
N LYS A 233 11.20 -3.44 -10.09
CA LYS A 233 10.82 -4.37 -11.17
C LYS A 233 10.74 -5.82 -10.70
N GLU A 234 11.68 -6.25 -9.89
CA GLU A 234 11.66 -7.62 -9.32
C GLU A 234 10.49 -7.79 -8.36
N LEU A 235 10.19 -6.78 -7.53
CA LEU A 235 9.03 -6.81 -6.63
C LEU A 235 7.71 -6.90 -7.42
N ASN A 236 7.55 -6.08 -8.48
CA ASN A 236 6.39 -6.17 -9.35
C ASN A 236 6.28 -7.54 -10.03
N ASN A 237 7.40 -8.15 -10.43
CA ASN A 237 7.41 -9.50 -11.00
C ASN A 237 7.00 -10.57 -9.99
N LEU A 238 7.34 -10.40 -8.70
CA LEU A 238 6.87 -11.32 -7.66
C LEU A 238 5.36 -11.23 -7.49
N TYR A 239 4.82 -10.01 -7.42
CA TYR A 239 3.37 -9.80 -7.38
C TYR A 239 2.67 -10.36 -8.62
N GLN A 240 3.25 -10.17 -9.81
CA GLN A 240 2.70 -10.75 -11.05
C GLN A 240 2.61 -12.27 -10.97
N LYS A 241 3.65 -12.96 -10.47
CA LYS A 241 3.64 -14.42 -10.28
C LYS A 241 2.53 -14.88 -9.34
N ILE A 242 2.31 -14.16 -8.23
CA ILE A 242 1.20 -14.43 -7.31
C ILE A 242 -0.15 -14.29 -8.02
N HIS A 243 -0.31 -13.23 -8.80
CA HIS A 243 -1.54 -12.98 -9.54
C HIS A 243 -1.76 -13.97 -10.69
N ASP A 244 -0.68 -14.49 -11.28
CA ASP A 244 -0.77 -15.53 -12.31
C ASP A 244 -1.18 -16.88 -11.74
N ASP A 245 -0.58 -17.30 -10.62
CA ASP A 245 -0.93 -18.56 -9.94
C ASP A 245 -0.51 -18.54 -8.45
N TYR A 246 -1.42 -18.12 -7.60
CA TYR A 246 -1.18 -18.04 -6.16
C TYR A 246 -0.89 -19.40 -5.53
N ALA A 247 -1.63 -20.46 -5.92
CA ALA A 247 -1.46 -21.79 -5.32
C ALA A 247 -0.07 -22.34 -5.64
N ALA A 248 0.35 -22.28 -6.90
CA ALA A 248 1.68 -22.72 -7.31
C ALA A 248 2.79 -21.87 -6.63
N TYR A 249 2.59 -20.54 -6.52
CA TYR A 249 3.52 -19.67 -5.81
C TYR A 249 3.67 -20.07 -4.34
N GLN A 250 2.57 -20.34 -3.63
CA GLN A 250 2.59 -20.76 -2.24
C GLN A 250 3.32 -22.09 -2.04
N VAL A 251 3.05 -23.08 -2.87
CA VAL A 251 3.75 -24.38 -2.83
C VAL A 251 5.26 -24.19 -3.05
N ALA A 252 5.64 -23.40 -4.07
CA ALA A 252 7.04 -23.17 -4.41
C ALA A 252 7.83 -22.44 -3.32
N THR A 253 7.18 -21.50 -2.61
CA THR A 253 7.86 -20.64 -1.62
C THR A 253 7.82 -21.20 -0.20
N THR A 254 6.79 -21.98 0.16
CA THR A 254 6.59 -22.46 1.52
C THR A 254 6.62 -23.97 1.68
N GLY A 255 6.57 -24.71 0.57
CA GLY A 255 6.35 -26.15 0.56
C GLY A 255 4.97 -26.59 1.03
N ARG A 256 4.05 -25.65 1.28
CA ARG A 256 2.71 -25.94 1.81
C ARG A 256 1.65 -25.83 0.73
N GLY A 257 0.77 -26.82 0.71
CA GLY A 257 -0.36 -26.85 -0.21
C GLY A 257 -1.45 -25.83 0.14
N VAL A 258 -2.14 -25.35 -0.87
CA VAL A 258 -3.35 -24.55 -0.73
C VAL A 258 -4.56 -25.48 -0.76
N TYR A 259 -5.49 -25.28 0.17
CA TYR A 259 -6.72 -26.07 0.25
C TYR A 259 -7.92 -25.15 0.13
N MET A 260 -8.89 -25.58 -0.67
CA MET A 260 -10.21 -24.94 -0.70
C MET A 260 -11.14 -25.66 0.26
N ILE A 261 -11.93 -24.87 0.98
CA ILE A 261 -12.96 -25.40 1.86
C ILE A 261 -14.31 -25.19 1.18
N ASP A 262 -15.01 -26.26 0.87
CA ASP A 262 -16.39 -26.18 0.41
C ASP A 262 -17.25 -25.54 1.52
N PRO A 263 -17.90 -24.42 1.27
CA PRO A 263 -18.63 -23.69 2.31
C PRO A 263 -19.84 -24.47 2.86
N LYS A 264 -20.39 -25.40 2.07
CA LYS A 264 -21.54 -26.23 2.45
C LYS A 264 -21.11 -27.51 3.18
N THR A 265 -20.17 -28.24 2.58
CA THR A 265 -19.76 -29.57 3.09
C THR A 265 -18.58 -29.49 4.05
N LYS A 266 -17.92 -28.32 4.15
CA LYS A 266 -16.67 -28.11 4.92
C LYS A 266 -15.52 -29.04 4.51
N LYS A 267 -15.63 -29.68 3.36
CA LYS A 267 -14.59 -30.56 2.82
C LYS A 267 -13.42 -29.76 2.27
N ASN A 268 -12.21 -30.14 2.65
CA ASN A 268 -10.99 -29.56 2.12
C ASN A 268 -10.60 -30.26 0.82
N THR A 269 -10.31 -29.48 -0.22
CA THR A 269 -9.78 -29.98 -1.50
C THR A 269 -8.44 -29.33 -1.77
N TYR A 270 -7.40 -30.12 -2.01
CA TYR A 270 -6.09 -29.62 -2.38
C TYR A 270 -6.13 -28.92 -3.74
N VAL A 271 -5.44 -27.80 -3.85
CA VAL A 271 -5.37 -26.99 -5.06
C VAL A 271 -3.91 -26.86 -5.44
N GLU A 272 -3.52 -27.50 -6.54
CA GLU A 272 -2.18 -27.43 -7.09
C GLU A 272 -1.93 -26.13 -7.85
N HIS A 273 -2.94 -25.69 -8.61
CA HIS A 273 -2.94 -24.45 -9.37
C HIS A 273 -4.19 -23.62 -9.11
N SER A 274 -4.04 -22.30 -9.14
CA SER A 274 -5.20 -21.40 -9.02
C SER A 274 -6.13 -21.53 -10.22
N PHE A 275 -7.46 -21.33 -10.01
CA PHE A 275 -8.49 -21.47 -11.04
C PHE A 275 -8.52 -20.30 -12.03
N GLY A 276 -7.39 -19.72 -12.36
CA GLY A 276 -7.23 -18.66 -13.35
C GLY A 276 -6.37 -17.51 -12.84
N LYS A 277 -5.91 -16.73 -13.81
CA LYS A 277 -5.11 -15.54 -13.52
C LYS A 277 -5.99 -14.43 -12.93
N ILE A 278 -5.49 -13.79 -11.90
CA ILE A 278 -6.07 -12.57 -11.34
C ILE A 278 -5.28 -11.39 -11.93
N PRO A 279 -5.85 -10.54 -12.79
CA PRO A 279 -5.11 -9.43 -13.36
C PRO A 279 -4.50 -8.53 -12.28
N TYR A 280 -3.19 -8.39 -12.32
CA TYR A 280 -2.44 -7.50 -11.47
C TYR A 280 -2.61 -6.06 -11.96
N ASN A 281 -2.91 -5.15 -11.06
CA ASN A 281 -3.11 -3.74 -11.36
C ASN A 281 -2.20 -2.87 -10.47
N PRO A 282 -0.87 -2.84 -10.73
CA PRO A 282 0.03 -1.99 -9.96
C PRO A 282 -0.21 -0.51 -10.26
N ILE A 283 0.13 0.35 -9.29
CA ILE A 283 0.09 1.80 -9.49
C ILE A 283 1.18 2.27 -10.49
N GLU A 284 2.28 1.54 -10.58
CA GLU A 284 3.39 1.79 -11.49
C GLU A 284 3.51 0.60 -12.46
N LEU A 285 3.31 0.85 -13.76
CA LEU A 285 3.26 -0.18 -14.80
C LEU A 285 4.64 -0.52 -15.39
N GLU A 286 5.67 0.33 -15.16
CA GLU A 286 7.03 0.20 -15.67
C GLU A 286 8.05 -0.11 -14.58
#